data_04787febf61a40d46f98bc4bc3d9d8fe
#
_entry.id   04787febf61a40d46f98bc4bc3d9d8fe
#
_cell.length_a   1.000
_cell.length_b   1.000
_cell.length_c   1.000
_cell.angle_alpha   90.00
_cell.angle_beta   90.00
_cell.angle_gamma   90.00
#
_symmetry.space_group_name_H-M   'P 1'
#
loop_
_entity.id
_entity.type
_entity.pdbx_description
1 polymer ?
#
loop_
_entity_poly.entity_id
_entity_poly.type
_entity_poly.pdbx_seq_one_letter_code
_entity_poly.pdbx_strand_id
1 'polypeptide(L)'
;MLSQLSYTPNLALQQLQYNMTMPSPNLEHQLEKMQRDWDQRARENARYYVNTACSDWSDEEFFRSGERTVAEEVLTDMINICQGIEPRQMRVLEIGCGAGRVTRALAQLFGEVVGVDISTEMVRQAALALADLPHAHVFQNNGKDLTVLGDRTFDFAFSSIVFQHIPSREIVENYVREVHRLLRPGALFKFQVQGDATLSTSPEDTWLGAPFSEEQAVQMAERCGFEPRYRHGAGSQYFWLWFFKR
;
A
#
# COMPACT_ATOMS: atom_id res chain seq x y z
N MET A 1 -15.84 -9.12 -61.62
CA MET A 1 -14.85 -9.60 -60.63
C MET A 1 -15.03 -8.76 -59.37
N LEU A 2 -15.78 -9.32 -58.41
CA LEU A 2 -15.97 -8.70 -57.07
C LEU A 2 -14.91 -9.27 -56.16
N SER A 3 -14.00 -8.42 -55.68
CA SER A 3 -13.00 -8.81 -54.68
C SER A 3 -13.65 -8.97 -53.32
N GLN A 4 -13.55 -10.17 -52.76
CA GLN A 4 -13.92 -10.46 -51.38
C GLN A 4 -12.95 -9.73 -50.42
N LEU A 5 -13.43 -8.73 -49.68
CA LEU A 5 -12.76 -8.21 -48.50
C LEU A 5 -12.95 -9.21 -47.37
N SER A 6 -11.90 -9.90 -46.98
CA SER A 6 -11.86 -10.75 -45.80
C SER A 6 -11.94 -9.90 -44.55
N TYR A 7 -13.06 -10.01 -43.83
CA TYR A 7 -13.28 -9.40 -42.53
C TYR A 7 -12.50 -10.19 -41.48
N THR A 8 -11.36 -9.66 -41.01
CA THR A 8 -10.66 -10.18 -39.85
C THR A 8 -11.30 -9.57 -38.59
N PRO A 9 -11.88 -10.35 -37.70
CA PRO A 9 -12.40 -9.83 -36.42
C PRO A 9 -11.26 -9.15 -35.67
N ASN A 10 -11.52 -7.94 -35.19
CA ASN A 10 -10.58 -7.09 -34.50
C ASN A 10 -10.09 -7.80 -33.22
N LEU A 11 -8.79 -8.07 -33.11
CA LEU A 11 -8.14 -8.67 -31.97
C LEU A 11 -8.52 -8.00 -30.64
N ALA A 12 -8.79 -6.70 -30.66
CA ALA A 12 -9.27 -5.93 -29.50
C ALA A 12 -10.66 -6.37 -29.03
N LEU A 13 -11.57 -6.73 -29.94
CA LEU A 13 -12.89 -7.27 -29.59
C LEU A 13 -12.80 -8.69 -29.02
N GLN A 14 -11.89 -9.50 -29.53
CA GLN A 14 -11.61 -10.83 -28.98
C GLN A 14 -11.00 -10.75 -27.59
N GLN A 15 -10.09 -9.81 -27.36
CA GLN A 15 -9.49 -9.57 -26.05
C GLN A 15 -10.52 -9.03 -25.03
N LEU A 16 -11.42 -8.14 -25.47
CA LEU A 16 -12.54 -7.66 -24.66
C LEU A 16 -13.54 -8.78 -24.31
N GLN A 17 -13.88 -9.65 -25.27
CA GLN A 17 -14.73 -10.80 -25.01
C GLN A 17 -14.06 -11.85 -24.13
N TYR A 18 -12.76 -12.09 -24.28
CA TYR A 18 -11.99 -12.97 -23.42
C TYR A 18 -11.97 -12.47 -21.97
N ASN A 19 -11.78 -11.16 -21.77
CA ASN A 19 -11.81 -10.55 -20.43
C ASN A 19 -13.22 -10.50 -19.80
N MET A 20 -14.28 -10.58 -20.61
CA MET A 20 -15.66 -10.64 -20.12
C MET A 20 -16.14 -12.05 -19.75
N THR A 21 -15.42 -13.10 -20.17
CA THR A 21 -15.83 -14.50 -19.95
C THR A 21 -15.06 -15.21 -18.83
N MET A 22 -13.97 -14.60 -18.32
CA MET A 22 -13.26 -15.14 -17.16
C MET A 22 -13.96 -14.62 -15.90
N PRO A 23 -14.43 -15.50 -15.00
CA PRO A 23 -14.93 -15.06 -13.71
C PRO A 23 -13.79 -14.29 -13.01
N SER A 24 -14.11 -13.13 -12.47
CA SER A 24 -13.18 -12.43 -11.58
C SER A 24 -12.74 -13.41 -10.50
N PRO A 25 -11.43 -13.56 -10.24
CA PRO A 25 -10.97 -14.42 -9.17
C PRO A 25 -11.74 -14.04 -7.90
N ASN A 26 -12.24 -15.02 -7.19
CA ASN A 26 -12.95 -14.77 -5.94
C ASN A 26 -12.03 -13.94 -5.03
N LEU A 27 -12.50 -12.81 -4.54
CA LEU A 27 -11.77 -11.90 -3.69
C LEU A 27 -11.12 -12.62 -2.49
N GLU A 28 -11.84 -13.58 -1.90
CA GLU A 28 -11.31 -14.40 -0.81
C GLU A 28 -10.06 -15.19 -1.23
N HIS A 29 -10.08 -15.80 -2.41
CA HIS A 29 -8.95 -16.54 -2.94
C HIS A 29 -7.73 -15.63 -3.16
N GLN A 30 -7.93 -14.40 -3.67
CA GLN A 30 -6.85 -13.41 -3.82
C GLN A 30 -6.26 -13.02 -2.47
N LEU A 31 -7.09 -12.77 -1.46
CA LEU A 31 -6.65 -12.41 -0.11
C LEU A 31 -5.86 -13.53 0.56
N GLU A 32 -6.37 -14.77 0.49
CA GLU A 32 -5.66 -15.94 0.99
C GLU A 32 -4.33 -16.16 0.29
N LYS A 33 -4.29 -15.99 -1.03
CA LYS A 33 -3.06 -16.10 -1.80
C LYS A 33 -2.05 -15.01 -1.41
N MET A 34 -2.49 -13.75 -1.29
CA MET A 34 -1.62 -12.66 -0.83
C MET A 34 -1.01 -12.99 0.53
N GLN A 35 -1.80 -13.44 1.48
CA GLN A 35 -1.33 -13.79 2.82
C GLN A 35 -0.29 -14.93 2.76
N ARG A 36 -0.57 -16.02 2.05
CA ARG A 36 0.34 -17.16 1.90
C ARG A 36 1.66 -16.74 1.26
N ASP A 37 1.59 -15.98 0.17
CA ASP A 37 2.78 -15.56 -0.58
C ASP A 37 3.67 -14.64 0.27
N TRP A 38 3.07 -13.68 0.99
CA TRP A 38 3.82 -12.79 1.86
C TRP A 38 4.36 -13.48 3.11
N ASP A 39 3.62 -14.45 3.67
CA ASP A 39 4.13 -15.31 4.75
C ASP A 39 5.32 -16.16 4.28
N GLN A 40 5.27 -16.70 3.07
CA GLN A 40 6.38 -17.45 2.50
C GLN A 40 7.62 -16.56 2.30
N ARG A 41 7.46 -15.39 1.68
CA ARG A 41 8.53 -14.39 1.50
C ARG A 41 9.15 -13.96 2.83
N ALA A 42 8.32 -13.77 3.86
CA ALA A 42 8.78 -13.42 5.20
C ALA A 42 9.64 -14.52 5.83
N ARG A 43 9.28 -15.79 5.63
CA ARG A 43 10.07 -16.93 6.14
C ARG A 43 11.37 -17.13 5.35
N GLU A 44 11.35 -16.87 4.05
CA GLU A 44 12.54 -16.99 3.20
C GLU A 44 13.55 -15.89 3.52
N ASN A 45 13.17 -14.63 3.41
CA ASN A 45 14.00 -13.47 3.73
C ASN A 45 13.14 -12.20 3.83
N ALA A 46 12.54 -11.96 4.98
CA ALA A 46 11.64 -10.81 5.19
C ALA A 46 12.29 -9.47 4.79
N ARG A 47 13.56 -9.25 5.15
CA ARG A 47 14.26 -7.99 4.89
C ARG A 47 14.45 -7.73 3.40
N TYR A 48 14.84 -8.75 2.65
CA TYR A 48 14.97 -8.66 1.20
C TYR A 48 13.63 -8.32 0.55
N TYR A 49 12.57 -9.03 0.91
CA TYR A 49 11.26 -8.79 0.29
C TYR A 49 10.61 -7.46 0.71
N VAL A 50 10.98 -6.91 1.87
CA VAL A 50 10.58 -5.55 2.30
C VAL A 50 11.39 -4.47 1.57
N ASN A 51 12.66 -4.74 1.28
CA ASN A 51 13.54 -3.82 0.53
C ASN A 51 14.56 -4.60 -0.29
N THR A 52 14.32 -4.72 -1.59
CA THR A 52 15.12 -5.50 -2.53
C THR A 52 16.47 -4.88 -2.89
N ALA A 53 16.83 -3.73 -2.34
CA ALA A 53 18.10 -3.05 -2.62
C ALA A 53 19.33 -3.84 -2.12
N CYS A 54 19.14 -4.76 -1.17
CA CYS A 54 20.19 -5.63 -0.66
C CYS A 54 19.60 -7.00 -0.31
N SER A 55 20.33 -8.08 -0.62
CA SER A 55 19.89 -9.45 -0.29
C SER A 55 20.29 -9.89 1.12
N ASP A 56 21.26 -9.22 1.72
CA ASP A 56 21.88 -9.64 2.98
C ASP A 56 21.98 -8.44 3.95
N TRP A 57 20.80 -7.96 4.36
CA TRP A 57 20.67 -6.83 5.26
C TRP A 57 21.16 -7.16 6.68
N SER A 58 22.13 -6.42 7.20
CA SER A 58 22.34 -6.33 8.65
C SER A 58 21.16 -5.59 9.32
N ASP A 59 20.97 -5.78 10.62
CA ASP A 59 19.92 -5.07 11.39
C ASP A 59 20.07 -3.55 11.23
N GLU A 60 21.27 -3.05 11.42
CA GLU A 60 21.57 -1.62 11.37
C GLU A 60 21.26 -1.01 9.99
N GLU A 61 21.71 -1.64 8.90
CA GLU A 61 21.47 -1.16 7.55
C GLU A 61 20.01 -1.20 7.16
N PHE A 62 19.30 -2.28 7.55
CA PHE A 62 17.87 -2.43 7.29
C PHE A 62 17.06 -1.30 7.93
N PHE A 63 17.25 -1.02 9.23
CA PHE A 63 16.53 0.06 9.91
C PHE A 63 16.99 1.44 9.45
N ARG A 64 18.28 1.65 9.17
CA ARG A 64 18.78 2.88 8.55
C ARG A 64 18.12 3.15 7.17
N SER A 65 17.79 2.09 6.40
CA SER A 65 17.04 2.24 5.17
C SER A 65 15.60 2.74 5.41
N GLY A 66 15.00 2.37 6.54
CA GLY A 66 13.71 2.90 7.00
C GLY A 66 13.78 4.39 7.37
N GLU A 67 14.84 4.77 8.09
CA GLU A 67 15.12 6.18 8.42
C GLU A 67 15.26 7.03 7.16
N ARG A 68 15.95 6.53 6.13
CA ARG A 68 16.03 7.21 4.83
C ARG A 68 14.67 7.39 4.18
N THR A 69 13.83 6.35 4.16
CA THR A 69 12.46 6.48 3.63
C THR A 69 11.66 7.54 4.38
N VAL A 70 11.76 7.58 5.71
CA VAL A 70 11.09 8.60 6.52
C VAL A 70 11.67 9.99 6.27
N ALA A 71 12.99 10.11 6.11
CA ALA A 71 13.64 11.39 5.78
C ALA A 71 13.17 11.93 4.42
N GLU A 72 13.09 11.08 3.42
CA GLU A 72 12.72 11.45 2.06
C GLU A 72 11.21 11.71 1.91
N GLU A 73 10.37 10.89 2.52
CA GLU A 73 8.93 10.90 2.26
C GLU A 73 8.08 11.54 3.36
N VAL A 74 8.59 11.62 4.59
CA VAL A 74 7.84 12.15 5.73
C VAL A 74 8.41 13.48 6.19
N LEU A 75 9.72 13.58 6.49
CA LEU A 75 10.32 14.83 7.00
C LEU A 75 10.26 15.97 6.00
N THR A 76 10.28 15.70 4.70
CA THR A 76 10.12 16.71 3.64
C THR A 76 8.70 17.25 3.54
N ASP A 77 7.74 16.63 4.20
CA ASP A 77 6.31 16.91 4.03
C ASP A 77 5.57 17.20 5.36
N MET A 78 6.33 17.50 6.43
CA MET A 78 5.77 17.70 7.78
C MET A 78 4.70 18.77 7.85
N ILE A 79 4.72 19.76 6.97
CA ILE A 79 3.69 20.82 6.94
C ILE A 79 2.31 20.25 6.57
N ASN A 80 2.24 19.33 5.60
CA ASN A 80 1.02 18.66 5.20
C ASN A 80 0.60 17.55 6.18
N ILE A 81 1.57 16.92 6.83
CA ILE A 81 1.36 15.82 7.77
C ILE A 81 0.86 16.37 9.10
N CYS A 82 1.59 17.28 9.71
CA CYS A 82 1.32 17.74 11.07
C CYS A 82 0.17 18.76 11.14
N GLN A 83 0.07 19.67 10.17
CA GLN A 83 -1.00 20.69 10.14
C GLN A 83 -1.11 21.47 11.46
N GLY A 84 0.04 21.75 12.10
CA GLY A 84 0.11 22.48 13.37
C GLY A 84 0.03 21.62 14.63
N ILE A 85 -0.15 20.30 14.51
CA ILE A 85 -0.08 19.37 15.65
C ILE A 85 1.38 19.01 15.89
N GLU A 86 1.80 18.97 17.15
CA GLU A 86 3.14 18.51 17.54
C GLU A 86 3.28 17.01 17.22
N PRO A 87 4.34 16.59 16.48
CA PRO A 87 4.50 15.19 16.06
C PRO A 87 4.41 14.19 17.22
N ARG A 88 4.94 14.53 18.38
CA ARG A 88 4.88 13.67 19.59
C ARG A 88 3.48 13.51 20.18
N GLN A 89 2.50 14.26 19.70
CA GLN A 89 1.09 14.14 20.09
C GLN A 89 0.27 13.38 19.02
N MET A 90 0.87 13.10 17.87
CA MET A 90 0.19 12.46 16.76
C MET A 90 0.20 10.94 16.88
N ARG A 91 -0.91 10.34 16.44
CA ARG A 91 -1.07 8.91 16.21
C ARG A 91 -1.01 8.62 14.72
N VAL A 92 -0.09 7.75 14.31
CA VAL A 92 0.18 7.42 12.90
C VAL A 92 -0.18 5.98 12.60
N LEU A 93 -0.82 5.76 11.44
CA LEU A 93 -1.13 4.44 10.89
C LEU A 93 -0.20 4.13 9.73
N GLU A 94 0.48 3.00 9.78
CA GLU A 94 1.24 2.46 8.66
C GLU A 94 0.55 1.22 8.07
N ILE A 95 0.28 1.24 6.76
CA ILE A 95 -0.27 0.10 6.03
C ILE A 95 0.88 -0.68 5.38
N GLY A 96 0.96 -1.99 5.65
CA GLY A 96 2.02 -2.86 5.16
C GLY A 96 3.34 -2.62 5.90
N CYS A 97 3.34 -2.75 7.22
CA CYS A 97 4.52 -2.48 8.06
C CYS A 97 5.67 -3.47 7.82
N GLY A 98 5.42 -4.61 7.16
CA GLY A 98 6.42 -5.63 6.92
C GLY A 98 7.14 -6.05 8.22
N ALA A 99 8.45 -6.14 8.19
CA ALA A 99 9.28 -6.44 9.35
C ALA A 99 9.59 -5.22 10.25
N GLY A 100 8.79 -4.13 10.17
CA GLY A 100 8.90 -2.97 11.04
C GLY A 100 9.93 -1.92 10.63
N ARG A 101 10.43 -1.97 9.39
CA ARG A 101 11.49 -1.11 8.85
C ARG A 101 11.17 0.38 8.98
N VAL A 102 10.02 0.78 8.47
CA VAL A 102 9.55 2.17 8.48
C VAL A 102 8.82 2.49 9.78
N THR A 103 8.09 1.52 10.35
CA THR A 103 7.42 1.65 11.66
C THR A 103 8.37 2.13 12.75
N ARG A 104 9.57 1.52 12.82
CA ARG A 104 10.60 1.89 13.79
C ARG A 104 11.06 3.34 13.61
N ALA A 105 11.26 3.78 12.39
CA ALA A 105 11.66 5.15 12.08
C ALA A 105 10.53 6.17 12.36
N LEU A 106 9.27 5.84 12.04
CA LEU A 106 8.12 6.66 12.38
C LEU A 106 7.97 6.84 13.91
N ALA A 107 8.22 5.79 14.69
CA ALA A 107 8.16 5.83 16.14
C ALA A 107 9.25 6.75 16.78
N GLN A 108 10.31 7.07 16.06
CA GLN A 108 11.29 8.08 16.48
C GLN A 108 10.71 9.51 16.43
N LEU A 109 9.66 9.75 15.62
CA LEU A 109 9.09 11.07 15.36
C LEU A 109 7.76 11.28 16.07
N PHE A 110 6.86 10.30 16.00
CA PHE A 110 5.48 10.43 16.40
C PHE A 110 5.21 9.86 17.79
N GLY A 111 4.06 10.24 18.39
CA GLY A 111 3.70 9.85 19.75
C GLY A 111 3.22 8.41 19.87
N GLU A 112 2.49 7.93 18.85
CA GLU A 112 2.06 6.54 18.75
C GLU A 112 2.11 6.12 17.27
N VAL A 113 2.63 4.94 17.00
CA VAL A 113 2.62 4.35 15.65
C VAL A 113 1.94 2.99 15.69
N VAL A 114 0.99 2.81 14.80
CA VAL A 114 0.28 1.53 14.63
C VAL A 114 0.54 1.04 13.21
N GLY A 115 1.21 -0.10 13.08
CA GLY A 115 1.44 -0.77 11.81
C GLY A 115 0.46 -1.94 11.60
N VAL A 116 0.06 -2.18 10.36
CA VAL A 116 -0.69 -3.39 9.99
C VAL A 116 -0.02 -4.09 8.82
N ASP A 117 -0.08 -5.42 8.80
CA ASP A 117 0.35 -6.24 7.68
C ASP A 117 -0.55 -7.46 7.52
N ILE A 118 -0.68 -7.98 6.30
CA ILE A 118 -1.44 -9.20 6.02
C ILE A 118 -0.70 -10.46 6.46
N SER A 119 0.63 -10.42 6.47
CA SER A 119 1.49 -11.55 6.82
C SER A 119 1.66 -11.70 8.33
N THR A 120 1.27 -12.84 8.86
CA THR A 120 1.50 -13.21 10.26
C THR A 120 3.00 -13.19 10.60
N GLU A 121 3.83 -13.68 9.70
CA GLU A 121 5.27 -13.77 9.93
C GLU A 121 5.95 -12.39 9.90
N MET A 122 5.52 -11.48 9.01
CA MET A 122 5.99 -10.08 9.01
C MET A 122 5.64 -9.39 10.33
N VAL A 123 4.40 -9.50 10.79
CA VAL A 123 3.95 -8.92 12.07
C VAL A 123 4.74 -9.48 13.25
N ARG A 124 5.01 -10.78 13.27
CA ARG A 124 5.84 -11.41 14.31
C ARG A 124 7.26 -10.83 14.36
N GLN A 125 7.88 -10.65 13.19
CA GLN A 125 9.23 -10.08 13.08
C GLN A 125 9.22 -8.59 13.45
N ALA A 126 8.22 -7.83 12.99
CA ALA A 126 8.04 -6.43 13.37
C ALA A 126 7.86 -6.25 14.89
N ALA A 127 7.05 -7.09 15.54
CA ALA A 127 6.83 -7.04 16.97
C ALA A 127 8.14 -7.26 17.77
N LEU A 128 9.01 -8.16 17.30
CA LEU A 128 10.33 -8.36 17.90
C LEU A 128 11.23 -7.14 17.68
N ALA A 129 11.22 -6.58 16.48
CA ALA A 129 12.03 -5.42 16.11
C ALA A 129 11.64 -4.13 16.85
N LEU A 130 10.40 -4.05 17.33
CA LEU A 130 9.82 -2.89 18.00
C LEU A 130 9.68 -3.07 19.52
N ALA A 131 10.19 -4.17 20.09
CA ALA A 131 9.99 -4.53 21.49
C ALA A 131 10.53 -3.48 22.49
N ASP A 132 11.49 -2.66 22.08
CA ASP A 132 12.05 -1.54 22.85
C ASP A 132 11.26 -0.23 22.71
N LEU A 133 10.21 -0.19 21.88
CA LEU A 133 9.40 0.99 21.58
C LEU A 133 7.94 0.77 22.06
N PRO A 134 7.61 1.09 23.32
CA PRO A 134 6.29 0.76 23.91
C PRO A 134 5.11 1.51 23.28
N HIS A 135 5.36 2.51 22.44
CA HIS A 135 4.37 3.30 21.70
C HIS A 135 4.25 2.91 20.20
N ALA A 136 4.95 1.83 19.80
CA ALA A 136 4.83 1.25 18.48
C ALA A 136 4.14 -0.12 18.58
N HIS A 137 3.03 -0.28 17.86
CA HIS A 137 2.19 -1.47 17.89
C HIS A 137 2.00 -2.02 16.49
N VAL A 138 1.97 -3.34 16.35
CA VAL A 138 1.71 -3.98 15.05
C VAL A 138 0.62 -5.03 15.16
N PHE A 139 -0.25 -5.10 14.14
CA PHE A 139 -1.37 -6.01 14.10
C PHE A 139 -1.45 -6.70 12.74
N GLN A 140 -1.80 -7.98 12.75
CA GLN A 140 -2.16 -8.65 11.52
C GLN A 140 -3.58 -8.22 11.11
N ASN A 141 -3.75 -7.85 9.85
CA ASN A 141 -5.06 -7.62 9.24
C ASN A 141 -5.42 -8.76 8.26
N ASN A 142 -6.66 -8.74 7.79
CA ASN A 142 -7.17 -9.76 6.86
C ASN A 142 -6.94 -9.43 5.37
N GLY A 143 -6.24 -8.33 5.06
CA GLY A 143 -6.00 -7.85 3.69
C GLY A 143 -7.22 -7.18 3.04
N LYS A 144 -8.40 -7.25 3.65
CA LYS A 144 -9.66 -6.73 3.13
C LYS A 144 -10.07 -5.41 3.78
N ASP A 145 -9.92 -5.34 5.10
CA ASP A 145 -10.32 -4.19 5.91
C ASP A 145 -9.36 -3.97 7.09
N LEU A 146 -9.62 -2.93 7.87
CA LEU A 146 -8.87 -2.56 9.06
C LEU A 146 -9.71 -2.67 10.35
N THR A 147 -10.67 -3.58 10.37
CA THR A 147 -11.54 -3.81 11.55
C THR A 147 -10.78 -4.21 12.80
N VAL A 148 -9.59 -4.81 12.66
CA VAL A 148 -8.66 -5.12 13.77
C VAL A 148 -8.29 -3.88 14.57
N LEU A 149 -8.37 -2.69 13.99
CA LEU A 149 -8.07 -1.41 14.64
C LEU A 149 -9.28 -0.82 15.39
N GLY A 150 -10.48 -1.37 15.23
CA GLY A 150 -11.71 -0.85 15.84
C GLY A 150 -12.00 0.60 15.44
N ASP A 151 -12.36 1.42 16.45
CA ASP A 151 -12.73 2.84 16.25
C ASP A 151 -11.57 3.81 16.57
N ARG A 152 -10.31 3.32 16.48
CA ARG A 152 -9.13 4.19 16.65
C ARG A 152 -9.17 5.31 15.63
N THR A 153 -8.65 6.48 16.03
CA THR A 153 -8.52 7.63 15.13
C THR A 153 -7.05 8.00 14.99
N PHE A 154 -6.63 8.29 13.76
CA PHE A 154 -5.25 8.63 13.42
C PHE A 154 -5.15 10.04 12.83
N ASP A 155 -4.01 10.68 13.04
CA ASP A 155 -3.69 12.02 12.54
C ASP A 155 -2.99 12.00 11.19
N PHE A 156 -2.39 10.86 10.84
CA PHE A 156 -1.70 10.63 9.58
C PHE A 156 -1.72 9.14 9.26
N ALA A 157 -1.84 8.80 7.99
CA ALA A 157 -1.65 7.45 7.49
C ALA A 157 -0.56 7.43 6.41
N PHE A 158 0.26 6.39 6.42
CA PHE A 158 1.39 6.22 5.51
C PHE A 158 1.44 4.80 4.96
N SER A 159 1.89 4.66 3.71
CA SER A 159 2.22 3.37 3.13
C SER A 159 3.27 3.53 2.03
N SER A 160 4.33 2.76 2.09
CA SER A 160 5.43 2.79 1.13
C SER A 160 5.75 1.37 0.64
N ILE A 161 5.77 1.18 -0.68
CA ILE A 161 6.11 -0.11 -1.32
C ILE A 161 5.16 -1.25 -0.89
N VAL A 162 3.85 -0.98 -0.85
CA VAL A 162 2.83 -1.97 -0.44
C VAL A 162 1.73 -2.10 -1.49
N PHE A 163 1.01 -1.02 -1.81
CA PHE A 163 -0.12 -1.09 -2.74
C PHE A 163 0.29 -1.45 -4.17
N GLN A 164 1.56 -1.24 -4.52
CA GLN A 164 2.12 -1.71 -5.78
C GLN A 164 2.21 -3.24 -5.90
N HIS A 165 1.95 -3.97 -4.82
CA HIS A 165 1.95 -5.43 -4.75
C HIS A 165 0.54 -6.03 -4.60
N ILE A 166 -0.50 -5.20 -4.51
CA ILE A 166 -1.89 -5.64 -4.38
C ILE A 166 -2.49 -5.88 -5.77
N PRO A 167 -2.87 -7.13 -6.12
CA PRO A 167 -3.28 -7.50 -7.48
C PRO A 167 -4.66 -6.97 -7.88
N SER A 168 -5.46 -6.46 -6.93
CA SER A 168 -6.82 -6.00 -7.16
C SER A 168 -7.01 -4.54 -6.79
N ARG A 169 -7.53 -3.74 -7.73
CA ARG A 169 -7.94 -2.36 -7.46
C ARG A 169 -9.06 -2.27 -6.41
N GLU A 170 -9.93 -3.28 -6.36
CA GLU A 170 -10.98 -3.35 -5.35
C GLU A 170 -10.41 -3.47 -3.94
N ILE A 171 -9.38 -4.31 -3.75
CA ILE A 171 -8.69 -4.45 -2.47
C ILE A 171 -8.02 -3.13 -2.09
N VAL A 172 -7.32 -2.47 -3.04
CA VAL A 172 -6.70 -1.15 -2.80
C VAL A 172 -7.75 -0.13 -2.38
N GLU A 173 -8.88 -0.06 -3.09
CA GLU A 173 -9.96 0.88 -2.78
C GLU A 173 -10.60 0.59 -1.41
N ASN A 174 -10.73 -0.67 -1.02
CA ASN A 174 -11.20 -1.05 0.31
C ASN A 174 -10.25 -0.54 1.42
N TYR A 175 -8.94 -0.69 1.24
CA TYR A 175 -7.96 -0.11 2.17
C TYR A 175 -8.08 1.42 2.24
N VAL A 176 -8.18 2.10 1.10
CA VAL A 176 -8.33 3.57 1.06
C VAL A 176 -9.59 4.01 1.80
N ARG A 177 -10.72 3.29 1.64
CA ARG A 177 -11.98 3.56 2.34
C ARG A 177 -11.86 3.35 3.85
N GLU A 178 -11.19 2.29 4.28
CA GLU A 178 -10.94 1.99 5.69
C GLU A 178 -9.99 3.01 6.34
N VAL A 179 -8.93 3.43 5.63
CA VAL A 179 -8.06 4.51 6.09
C VAL A 179 -8.87 5.81 6.24
N HIS A 180 -9.77 6.13 5.30
CA HIS A 180 -10.67 7.27 5.44
C HIS A 180 -11.50 7.18 6.72
N ARG A 181 -12.07 6.02 7.05
CA ARG A 181 -12.84 5.81 8.29
C ARG A 181 -12.01 6.13 9.53
N LEU A 182 -10.75 5.70 9.54
CA LEU A 182 -9.85 5.79 10.69
C LEU A 182 -9.13 7.14 10.83
N LEU A 183 -9.06 7.97 9.81
CA LEU A 183 -8.41 9.27 9.90
C LEU A 183 -9.33 10.34 10.52
N ARG A 184 -8.77 11.31 11.23
CA ARG A 184 -9.49 12.51 11.61
C ARG A 184 -9.80 13.38 10.38
N PRO A 185 -10.84 14.24 10.40
CA PRO A 185 -11.09 15.19 9.32
C PRO A 185 -9.85 16.06 9.03
N GLY A 186 -9.57 16.28 7.75
CA GLY A 186 -8.41 17.03 7.25
C GLY A 186 -7.10 16.25 7.24
N ALA A 187 -7.00 15.08 7.88
CA ALA A 187 -5.77 14.30 7.94
C ALA A 187 -5.34 13.78 6.56
N LEU A 188 -4.03 13.60 6.41
CA LEU A 188 -3.39 13.10 5.20
C LEU A 188 -3.24 11.58 5.24
N PHE A 189 -3.58 10.93 4.13
CA PHE A 189 -3.07 9.61 3.74
C PHE A 189 -2.08 9.78 2.60
N LYS A 190 -0.79 9.56 2.87
CA LYS A 190 0.29 9.57 1.87
C LYS A 190 0.68 8.13 1.57
N PHE A 191 0.53 7.72 0.33
CA PHE A 191 0.81 6.35 -0.09
C PHE A 191 1.21 6.28 -1.56
N GLN A 192 1.67 5.13 -1.96
CA GLN A 192 2.15 4.86 -3.29
C GLN A 192 1.41 3.66 -3.88
N VAL A 193 1.07 3.75 -5.16
CA VAL A 193 0.51 2.65 -5.96
C VAL A 193 1.41 2.33 -7.15
N GLN A 194 1.17 1.20 -7.83
CA GLN A 194 1.76 0.94 -9.15
C GLN A 194 1.17 1.92 -10.17
N GLY A 195 2.01 2.74 -10.79
CA GLY A 195 1.56 3.75 -11.77
C GLY A 195 1.85 3.38 -13.22
N ASP A 196 2.63 2.33 -13.48
CA ASP A 196 2.92 1.88 -14.85
C ASP A 196 1.75 1.04 -15.40
N ALA A 197 0.86 1.71 -16.12
CA ALA A 197 -0.32 1.10 -16.72
C ALA A 197 0.01 0.16 -17.91
N THR A 198 1.27 0.12 -18.37
CA THR A 198 1.69 -0.79 -19.44
C THR A 198 1.97 -2.20 -18.91
N LEU A 199 2.15 -2.35 -17.60
CA LEU A 199 2.33 -3.65 -16.97
C LEU A 199 1.04 -4.46 -17.06
N SER A 200 1.12 -5.59 -17.75
CA SER A 200 0.07 -6.61 -17.73
C SER A 200 0.27 -7.48 -16.49
N THR A 201 -0.58 -7.29 -15.48
CA THR A 201 -0.52 -8.08 -14.26
C THR A 201 -1.57 -9.17 -14.27
N SER A 202 -1.20 -10.37 -13.88
CA SER A 202 -2.15 -11.43 -13.57
C SER A 202 -2.88 -11.07 -12.26
N PRO A 203 -4.20 -11.33 -12.15
CA PRO A 203 -4.90 -11.22 -10.87
C PRO A 203 -4.31 -12.09 -9.76
N GLU A 204 -3.45 -13.02 -10.11
CA GLU A 204 -2.74 -13.91 -9.19
C GLU A 204 -1.33 -13.45 -8.85
N ASP A 205 -0.85 -12.38 -9.48
CA ASP A 205 0.49 -11.86 -9.21
C ASP A 205 0.47 -10.96 -7.97
N THR A 206 1.07 -11.45 -6.88
CA THR A 206 1.22 -10.71 -5.62
C THR A 206 2.57 -9.99 -5.52
N TRP A 207 3.32 -9.89 -6.62
CA TRP A 207 4.55 -9.11 -6.71
C TRP A 207 4.37 -7.84 -7.53
N LEU A 208 3.62 -7.93 -8.64
CA LEU A 208 3.22 -6.77 -9.43
C LEU A 208 1.73 -6.51 -9.21
N GLY A 209 1.40 -5.49 -8.46
CA GLY A 209 0.01 -5.12 -8.17
C GLY A 209 -0.69 -4.44 -9.34
N ALA A 210 -1.99 -4.23 -9.17
CA ALA A 210 -2.83 -3.59 -10.17
C ALA A 210 -2.40 -2.13 -10.42
N PRO A 211 -2.12 -1.74 -11.68
CA PRO A 211 -1.69 -0.39 -11.99
C PRO A 211 -2.85 0.61 -11.94
N PHE A 212 -2.52 1.86 -11.61
CA PHE A 212 -3.43 3.00 -11.61
C PHE A 212 -2.95 4.10 -12.54
N SER A 213 -3.82 4.54 -13.45
CA SER A 213 -3.63 5.82 -14.13
C SER A 213 -3.90 6.98 -13.17
N GLU A 214 -3.46 8.19 -13.55
CA GLU A 214 -3.74 9.40 -12.79
C GLU A 214 -5.26 9.63 -12.61
N GLU A 215 -6.03 9.43 -13.66
CA GLU A 215 -7.49 9.56 -13.63
C GLU A 215 -8.13 8.54 -12.67
N GLN A 216 -7.69 7.28 -12.70
CA GLN A 216 -8.20 6.23 -11.81
C GLN A 216 -7.88 6.53 -10.34
N ALA A 217 -6.70 7.09 -10.05
CA ALA A 217 -6.32 7.48 -8.69
C ALA A 217 -7.20 8.63 -8.18
N VAL A 218 -7.49 9.64 -9.02
CA VAL A 218 -8.41 10.75 -8.67
C VAL A 218 -9.82 10.23 -8.41
N GLN A 219 -10.36 9.40 -9.30
CA GLN A 219 -11.68 8.80 -9.13
C GLN A 219 -11.78 7.93 -7.86
N MET A 220 -10.72 7.18 -7.52
CA MET A 220 -10.65 6.42 -6.28
C MET A 220 -10.71 7.34 -5.05
N ALA A 221 -9.96 8.45 -5.05
CA ALA A 221 -10.01 9.43 -3.95
C ALA A 221 -11.43 9.95 -3.74
N GLU A 222 -12.10 10.37 -4.82
CA GLU A 222 -13.47 10.91 -4.77
C GLU A 222 -14.47 9.89 -4.24
N ARG A 223 -14.44 8.64 -4.75
CA ARG A 223 -15.32 7.56 -4.25
C ARG A 223 -15.09 7.22 -2.79
N CYS A 224 -13.86 7.40 -2.29
CA CYS A 224 -13.51 7.12 -0.90
C CYS A 224 -13.61 8.33 0.04
N GLY A 225 -14.10 9.50 -0.43
CA GLY A 225 -14.30 10.69 0.39
C GLY A 225 -13.06 11.55 0.63
N PHE A 226 -12.00 11.32 -0.14
CA PHE A 226 -10.77 12.09 -0.07
C PHE A 226 -10.74 13.24 -1.09
N GLU A 227 -9.89 14.24 -0.79
CA GLU A 227 -9.43 15.26 -1.73
C GLU A 227 -8.01 14.91 -2.21
N PRO A 228 -7.79 14.58 -3.50
CA PRO A 228 -6.47 14.26 -4.05
C PRO A 228 -5.70 15.56 -4.37
N ARG A 229 -4.98 16.13 -3.39
CA ARG A 229 -4.30 17.43 -3.58
C ARG A 229 -3.03 17.34 -4.38
N TYR A 230 -2.19 16.32 -4.10
CA TYR A 230 -0.91 16.17 -4.77
C TYR A 230 -0.74 14.74 -5.28
N ARG A 231 0.05 14.61 -6.34
CA ARG A 231 0.45 13.31 -6.89
C ARG A 231 1.75 13.47 -7.67
N HIS A 232 2.57 12.44 -7.63
CA HIS A 232 3.89 12.45 -8.28
C HIS A 232 4.24 11.05 -8.78
N GLY A 233 4.84 10.96 -9.97
CA GLY A 233 5.31 9.69 -10.54
C GLY A 233 4.24 8.89 -11.30
N ALA A 234 3.18 9.56 -11.80
CA ALA A 234 2.22 8.91 -12.71
C ALA A 234 2.95 8.30 -13.91
N GLY A 235 2.58 7.07 -14.29
CA GLY A 235 3.24 6.31 -15.37
C GLY A 235 4.52 5.60 -14.94
N SER A 236 4.93 5.67 -13.69
CA SER A 236 6.06 4.93 -13.14
C SER A 236 5.64 3.93 -12.07
N GLN A 237 6.52 3.00 -11.72
CA GLN A 237 6.26 2.03 -10.65
C GLN A 237 5.90 2.71 -9.33
N TYR A 238 6.47 3.87 -9.04
CA TYR A 238 6.29 4.61 -7.79
C TYR A 238 5.41 5.83 -8.01
N PHE A 239 4.10 5.59 -8.06
CA PHE A 239 3.11 6.66 -8.19
C PHE A 239 2.59 7.06 -6.82
N TRP A 240 3.11 8.18 -6.28
CA TRP A 240 2.77 8.73 -4.98
C TRP A 240 1.49 9.57 -5.01
N LEU A 241 0.66 9.42 -3.97
CA LEU A 241 -0.66 10.04 -3.81
C LEU A 241 -0.79 10.69 -2.42
N TRP A 242 -1.32 11.92 -2.38
CA TRP A 242 -1.65 12.65 -1.16
C TRP A 242 -3.14 12.86 -1.10
N PHE A 243 -3.81 12.06 -0.30
CA PHE A 243 -5.26 12.07 -0.12
C PHE A 243 -5.60 12.69 1.23
N PHE A 244 -6.26 13.85 1.21
CA PHE A 244 -6.70 14.54 2.43
C PHE A 244 -8.15 14.17 2.73
N LYS A 245 -8.45 13.73 3.96
CA LYS A 245 -9.82 13.41 4.36
C LYS A 245 -10.67 14.67 4.37
N ARG A 246 -11.80 14.65 3.66
CA ARG A 246 -12.80 15.73 3.68
C ARG A 246 -13.58 15.74 4.99
#